data_adf2812f32fac8ca5688d27a7a4955ca
#
_entry.id   adf2812f32fac8ca5688d27a7a4955ca
#
_cell.length_a   1.000
_cell.length_b   1.000
_cell.length_c   1.000
_cell.angle_alpha   90.00
_cell.angle_beta   90.00
_cell.angle_gamma   90.00
#
_symmetry.space_group_name_H-M   'P 1'
#
loop_
_entity.id
_entity.type
_entity.pdbx_description
1 polymer ?
#
loop_
_entity_poly.entity_id
_entity_poly.type
_entity_poly.pdbx_seq_one_letter_code
_entity_poly.pdbx_strand_id
1 'polypeptide(L)'
;MDCPTRTLQTTGTWFTLAEQVVNQLQLNEEQLLGGGLHAAEHALIGLLPLVATCDRWDLGGLSLTQHPQTGLPTVFIYDGTPGGAGFSRHGFKQLETWLDLTYRQVNACPCKQGCPRCIHSPKCGNGNEMLSKSAGRDLLEFLLSSFGSAGTAA
;
A
#
# COMPACT_ATOMS: atom_id res chain seq x y z
N MET A 1 -15.32 -27.77 0.59
CA MET A 1 -14.65 -27.78 1.91
C MET A 1 -14.69 -26.36 2.44
N ASP A 2 -15.51 -26.09 3.45
CA ASP A 2 -15.62 -24.75 4.04
C ASP A 2 -14.40 -24.49 4.92
N CYS A 3 -13.57 -23.53 4.54
CA CYS A 3 -12.48 -23.09 5.39
C CYS A 3 -13.04 -22.35 6.61
N PRO A 4 -12.59 -22.66 7.82
CA PRO A 4 -13.02 -21.92 8.99
C PRO A 4 -12.63 -20.46 8.90
N THR A 5 -13.59 -19.56 9.11
CA THR A 5 -13.36 -18.12 9.16
C THR A 5 -12.52 -17.80 10.40
N ARG A 6 -11.40 -17.10 10.18
CA ARG A 6 -10.59 -16.54 11.26
C ARG A 6 -10.74 -15.04 11.27
N THR A 7 -10.99 -14.46 12.42
CA THR A 7 -11.10 -13.03 12.61
C THR A 7 -9.88 -12.53 13.37
N LEU A 8 -9.24 -11.49 12.84
CA LEU A 8 -8.17 -10.77 13.51
C LEU A 8 -8.65 -9.36 13.83
N GLN A 9 -8.80 -9.05 15.11
CA GLN A 9 -9.01 -7.67 15.55
C GLN A 9 -7.64 -7.02 15.72
N THR A 10 -7.39 -5.95 14.96
CA THR A 10 -6.09 -5.28 14.97
C THR A 10 -6.23 -3.81 14.57
N THR A 11 -5.12 -3.10 14.57
CA THR A 11 -5.02 -1.70 14.11
C THR A 11 -4.45 -1.67 12.70
N GLY A 12 -5.02 -0.83 11.85
CA GLY A 12 -4.56 -0.66 10.49
C GLY A 12 -4.66 0.79 10.02
N THR A 13 -3.93 1.07 8.97
CA THR A 13 -3.98 2.30 8.20
C THR A 13 -4.44 1.94 6.79
N TRP A 14 -5.25 2.79 6.18
CA TRP A 14 -5.71 2.54 4.82
C TRP A 14 -5.90 3.83 4.03
N PHE A 15 -5.92 3.69 2.72
CA PHE A 15 -6.37 4.74 1.83
C PHE A 15 -7.33 4.20 0.78
N THR A 16 -8.19 5.07 0.27
CA THR A 16 -9.07 4.81 -0.85
C THR A 16 -8.77 5.78 -1.99
N LEU A 17 -9.10 5.39 -3.22
CA LEU A 17 -8.96 6.25 -4.39
C LEU A 17 -10.35 6.67 -4.88
N ALA A 18 -10.59 7.97 -4.98
CA ALA A 18 -11.77 8.49 -5.62
C ALA A 18 -11.72 8.20 -7.14
N GLU A 19 -12.89 8.08 -7.76
CA GLU A 19 -12.99 7.79 -9.20
C GLU A 19 -12.23 8.83 -10.05
N GLN A 20 -12.26 10.10 -9.65
CA GLN A 20 -11.52 11.16 -10.34
C GLN A 20 -10.01 10.92 -10.33
N VAL A 21 -9.48 10.36 -9.24
CA VAL A 21 -8.06 10.04 -9.12
C VAL A 21 -7.68 8.87 -10.02
N VAL A 22 -8.52 7.84 -10.05
CA VAL A 22 -8.33 6.69 -10.95
C VAL A 22 -8.28 7.15 -12.42
N ASN A 23 -9.20 8.05 -12.81
CA ASN A 23 -9.23 8.63 -14.14
C ASN A 23 -8.01 9.49 -14.43
N GLN A 24 -7.61 10.35 -13.49
CA GLN A 24 -6.44 11.22 -13.61
C GLN A 24 -5.14 10.43 -13.80
N LEU A 25 -5.00 9.33 -13.09
CA LEU A 25 -3.84 8.45 -13.16
C LEU A 25 -3.92 7.43 -14.32
N GLN A 26 -5.02 7.45 -15.10
CA GLN A 26 -5.26 6.53 -16.21
C GLN A 26 -5.20 5.05 -15.79
N LEU A 27 -5.76 4.76 -14.61
CA LEU A 27 -5.81 3.41 -14.03
C LEU A 27 -7.20 2.76 -14.17
N ASN A 28 -7.93 3.08 -15.25
CA ASN A 28 -9.29 2.58 -15.45
C ASN A 28 -9.36 1.09 -15.79
N GLU A 29 -8.27 0.51 -16.30
CA GLU A 29 -8.20 -0.92 -16.53
C GLU A 29 -8.03 -1.64 -15.17
N GLU A 30 -8.93 -2.59 -14.87
CA GLU A 30 -8.98 -3.26 -13.58
C GLU A 30 -7.67 -3.98 -13.21
N GLN A 31 -7.04 -4.63 -14.19
CA GLN A 31 -5.77 -5.33 -13.95
C GLN A 31 -4.64 -4.34 -13.65
N LEU A 32 -4.61 -3.20 -14.33
CA LEU A 32 -3.61 -2.17 -14.08
C LEU A 32 -3.82 -1.51 -12.72
N LEU A 33 -5.07 -1.19 -12.40
CA LEU A 33 -5.43 -0.64 -11.08
C LEU A 33 -5.08 -1.63 -9.96
N GLY A 34 -5.50 -2.87 -10.08
CA GLY A 34 -5.22 -3.92 -9.11
C GLY A 34 -3.72 -4.16 -8.93
N GLY A 35 -2.98 -4.20 -10.02
CA GLY A 35 -1.52 -4.35 -10.01
C GLY A 35 -0.82 -3.16 -9.34
N GLY A 36 -1.31 -1.96 -9.58
CA GLY A 36 -0.78 -0.74 -8.95
C GLY A 36 -1.04 -0.68 -7.44
N LEU A 37 -2.26 -0.98 -7.02
CA LEU A 37 -2.63 -1.05 -5.60
C LEU A 37 -1.78 -2.10 -4.85
N HIS A 38 -1.64 -3.28 -5.44
CA HIS A 38 -0.87 -4.38 -4.87
C HIS A 38 0.62 -4.04 -4.77
N ALA A 39 1.18 -3.40 -5.80
CA ALA A 39 2.57 -2.93 -5.78
C ALA A 39 2.79 -1.86 -4.70
N ALA A 40 1.87 -0.90 -4.57
CA ALA A 40 1.92 0.12 -3.52
C ALA A 40 1.82 -0.49 -2.13
N GLU A 41 0.92 -1.45 -1.92
CA GLU A 41 0.80 -2.22 -0.68
C GLU A 41 2.13 -2.87 -0.29
N HIS A 42 2.73 -3.64 -1.20
CA HIS A 42 4.01 -4.31 -0.95
C HIS A 42 5.13 -3.33 -0.62
N ALA A 43 5.23 -2.24 -1.37
CA ALA A 43 6.26 -1.23 -1.15
C ALA A 43 6.10 -0.54 0.21
N LEU A 44 4.88 -0.15 0.57
CA LEU A 44 4.59 0.49 1.85
C LEU A 44 4.92 -0.43 3.04
N ILE A 45 4.54 -1.71 2.96
CA ILE A 45 4.90 -2.70 3.99
C ILE A 45 6.43 -2.86 4.07
N GLY A 46 7.10 -2.90 2.92
CA GLY A 46 8.55 -3.06 2.86
C GLY A 46 9.33 -1.89 3.47
N LEU A 47 8.79 -0.68 3.42
CA LEU A 47 9.45 0.54 3.93
C LEU A 47 8.97 0.96 5.33
N LEU A 48 7.87 0.44 5.83
CA LEU A 48 7.39 0.77 7.18
C LEU A 48 8.43 0.46 8.28
N PRO A 49 9.25 -0.61 8.19
CA PRO A 49 10.32 -0.85 9.15
C PRO A 49 11.35 0.27 9.31
N LEU A 50 11.48 1.16 8.33
CA LEU A 50 12.36 2.34 8.42
C LEU A 50 11.74 3.49 9.22
N VAL A 51 10.43 3.46 9.42
CA VAL A 51 9.67 4.52 10.09
C VAL A 51 9.20 4.07 11.47
N ALA A 52 8.73 2.83 11.56
CA ALA A 52 8.31 2.19 12.80
C ALA A 52 9.26 1.03 13.10
N THR A 53 9.63 0.83 14.37
CA THR A 53 10.53 -0.25 14.77
C THR A 53 9.82 -1.60 14.71
N CYS A 54 9.71 -2.15 13.51
CA CYS A 54 9.05 -3.43 13.24
C CYS A 54 9.77 -4.18 12.12
N ASP A 55 9.38 -5.44 11.93
CA ASP A 55 9.75 -6.25 10.77
C ASP A 55 8.57 -6.33 9.80
N ARG A 56 8.85 -6.54 8.52
CA ARG A 56 7.75 -6.74 7.54
C ARG A 56 6.87 -7.95 7.89
N TRP A 57 7.39 -8.93 8.63
CA TRP A 57 6.63 -10.07 9.12
C TRP A 57 5.63 -9.72 10.22
N ASP A 58 5.80 -8.57 10.87
CA ASP A 58 4.85 -8.04 11.85
C ASP A 58 3.63 -7.35 11.22
N LEU A 59 3.63 -7.22 9.90
CA LEU A 59 2.63 -6.46 9.15
C LEU A 59 1.86 -7.36 8.19
N GLY A 60 0.64 -6.98 7.90
CA GLY A 60 -0.16 -7.54 6.82
C GLY A 60 -0.73 -6.44 5.93
N GLY A 61 -1.22 -6.83 4.77
CA GLY A 61 -1.85 -5.92 3.84
C GLY A 61 -2.96 -6.58 3.05
N LEU A 62 -3.81 -5.73 2.49
CA LEU A 62 -4.88 -6.11 1.59
C LEU A 62 -5.11 -4.98 0.60
N SER A 63 -5.14 -5.31 -0.68
CA SER A 63 -5.49 -4.37 -1.74
C SER A 63 -6.64 -4.92 -2.57
N LEU A 64 -7.64 -4.11 -2.83
CA LEU A 64 -8.82 -4.47 -3.62
C LEU A 64 -9.19 -3.31 -4.56
N THR A 65 -9.54 -3.63 -5.80
CA THR A 65 -10.04 -2.64 -6.77
C THR A 65 -11.41 -2.10 -6.40
N GLN A 66 -12.17 -2.87 -5.63
CA GLN A 66 -13.45 -2.44 -5.05
C GLN A 66 -13.65 -3.14 -3.72
N HIS A 67 -13.49 -2.40 -2.63
CA HIS A 67 -13.67 -2.95 -1.29
C HIS A 67 -15.15 -2.93 -0.90
N PRO A 68 -15.70 -4.02 -0.33
CA PRO A 68 -17.14 -4.11 -0.03
C PRO A 68 -17.70 -3.02 0.89
N GLN A 69 -16.89 -2.55 1.83
CA GLN A 69 -17.33 -1.53 2.79
C GLN A 69 -17.15 -0.09 2.28
N THR A 70 -16.13 0.17 1.47
CA THR A 70 -15.86 1.51 0.96
C THR A 70 -16.46 1.75 -0.42
N GLY A 71 -16.69 0.70 -1.20
CA GLY A 71 -17.12 0.78 -2.60
C GLY A 71 -16.03 1.30 -3.53
N LEU A 72 -14.83 1.54 -3.05
CA LEU A 72 -13.72 2.19 -3.75
C LEU A 72 -12.48 1.28 -3.78
N PRO A 73 -11.55 1.55 -4.72
CA PRO A 73 -10.21 0.97 -4.64
C PRO A 73 -9.57 1.30 -3.30
N THR A 74 -9.10 0.29 -2.60
CA THR A 74 -8.64 0.44 -1.21
C THR A 74 -7.39 -0.39 -0.96
N VAL A 75 -6.45 0.18 -0.21
CA VAL A 75 -5.29 -0.52 0.35
C VAL A 75 -5.33 -0.40 1.86
N PHE A 76 -5.24 -1.54 2.54
CA PHE A 76 -5.06 -1.63 3.99
C PHE A 76 -3.66 -2.11 4.32
N ILE A 77 -3.05 -1.53 5.35
CA ILE A 77 -1.84 -2.04 5.98
C ILE A 77 -2.11 -2.12 7.47
N TYR A 78 -1.95 -3.29 8.04
CA TYR A 78 -2.35 -3.58 9.41
C TYR A 78 -1.25 -4.31 10.18
N ASP A 79 -1.31 -4.20 11.50
CA ASP A 79 -0.45 -4.95 12.39
C ASP A 79 -0.88 -6.42 12.41
N GLY A 80 0.03 -7.35 12.23
CA GLY A 80 -0.23 -8.78 12.22
C GLY A 80 -0.49 -9.37 13.60
N THR A 81 -0.38 -8.58 14.66
CA THR A 81 -0.57 -8.98 16.05
C THR A 81 -2.00 -8.70 16.49
N PRO A 82 -2.69 -9.65 17.17
CA PRO A 82 -4.00 -9.38 17.74
C PRO A 82 -3.99 -8.16 18.67
N GLY A 83 -4.96 -7.26 18.48
CA GLY A 83 -5.05 -6.01 19.22
C GLY A 83 -4.15 -4.89 18.69
N GLY A 84 -3.27 -5.20 17.73
CA GLY A 84 -2.31 -4.27 17.18
C GLY A 84 -1.07 -4.08 18.05
N ALA A 85 0.04 -3.66 17.45
CA ALA A 85 1.30 -3.35 18.13
C ALA A 85 1.71 -1.87 17.96
N GLY A 86 0.90 -1.08 17.25
CA GLY A 86 1.12 0.34 17.04
C GLY A 86 1.99 0.68 15.84
N PHE A 87 2.40 -0.28 15.03
CA PHE A 87 3.30 -0.04 13.88
C PHE A 87 2.61 0.74 12.76
N SER A 88 1.45 0.28 12.30
CA SER A 88 0.68 0.96 11.26
C SER A 88 0.21 2.34 11.73
N ARG A 89 -0.16 2.48 12.99
CA ARG A 89 -0.53 3.75 13.60
C ARG A 89 0.65 4.73 13.61
N HIS A 90 1.84 4.26 13.95
CA HIS A 90 3.05 5.07 13.91
C HIS A 90 3.38 5.51 12.48
N GLY A 91 3.25 4.62 11.52
CA GLY A 91 3.38 4.94 10.10
C GLY A 91 2.41 6.03 9.65
N PHE A 92 1.16 5.96 10.10
CA PHE A 92 0.15 6.99 9.82
C PHE A 92 0.54 8.36 10.41
N LYS A 93 1.10 8.40 11.61
CA LYS A 93 1.60 9.65 12.22
C LYS A 93 2.81 10.22 11.48
N GLN A 94 3.57 9.39 10.79
CA GLN A 94 4.74 9.74 9.99
C GLN A 94 4.47 9.56 8.49
N LEU A 95 3.23 9.78 8.07
CA LEU A 95 2.74 9.36 6.75
C LEU A 95 3.51 10.01 5.60
N GLU A 96 3.81 11.30 5.67
CA GLU A 96 4.58 11.98 4.63
C GLU A 96 5.98 11.36 4.48
N THR A 97 6.68 11.14 5.58
CA THR A 97 8.00 10.49 5.58
C THR A 97 7.91 9.06 5.02
N TRP A 98 6.91 8.30 5.44
CA TRP A 98 6.70 6.93 4.97
C TRP A 98 6.43 6.88 3.47
N LEU A 99 5.55 7.73 2.96
CA LEU A 99 5.25 7.84 1.53
C LEU A 99 6.47 8.29 0.72
N ASP A 100 7.22 9.27 1.22
CA ASP A 100 8.43 9.78 0.53
C ASP A 100 9.50 8.69 0.38
N LEU A 101 9.80 7.98 1.47
CA LEU A 101 10.74 6.85 1.46
C LEU A 101 10.30 5.76 0.50
N THR A 102 9.01 5.43 0.52
CA THR A 102 8.45 4.37 -0.33
C THR A 102 8.49 4.76 -1.80
N TYR A 103 8.05 5.96 -2.13
CA TYR A 103 8.10 6.47 -3.51
C TYR A 103 9.54 6.51 -4.04
N ARG A 104 10.47 7.04 -3.27
CA ARG A 104 11.88 7.12 -3.67
C ARG A 104 12.48 5.74 -3.94
N GLN A 105 12.17 4.77 -3.10
CA GLN A 105 12.67 3.41 -3.29
C GLN A 105 12.16 2.78 -4.58
N VAL A 106 10.88 2.90 -4.87
CA VAL A 106 10.28 2.36 -6.09
C VAL A 106 10.79 3.11 -7.33
N ASN A 107 10.83 4.44 -7.26
CA ASN A 107 11.23 5.29 -8.40
C ASN A 107 12.72 5.14 -8.75
N ALA A 108 13.58 5.03 -7.75
CA ALA A 108 15.04 4.93 -7.96
C ALA A 108 15.49 3.50 -8.32
N CYS A 109 14.67 2.49 -8.10
CA CYS A 109 15.04 1.12 -8.43
C CYS A 109 15.15 0.92 -9.95
N PRO A 110 16.29 0.46 -10.48
CA PRO A 110 16.50 0.36 -11.93
C PRO A 110 15.74 -0.78 -12.60
N CYS A 111 15.11 -1.68 -11.86
CA CYS A 111 14.33 -2.76 -12.44
C CYS A 111 13.13 -2.21 -13.21
N LYS A 112 12.70 -2.93 -14.26
CA LYS A 112 11.59 -2.48 -15.11
C LYS A 112 10.21 -2.88 -14.57
N GLN A 113 10.08 -4.10 -14.07
CA GLN A 113 8.77 -4.67 -13.73
C GLN A 113 8.59 -4.97 -12.24
N GLY A 114 9.60 -4.76 -11.45
CA GLY A 114 9.61 -5.06 -10.03
C GLY A 114 10.68 -6.07 -9.65
N CYS A 115 11.12 -5.99 -8.41
CA CYS A 115 12.12 -6.88 -7.83
C CYS A 115 12.00 -6.85 -6.30
N PRO A 116 12.72 -7.75 -5.58
CA PRO A 116 12.68 -7.78 -4.11
C PRO A 116 13.14 -6.49 -3.43
N ARG A 117 13.84 -5.60 -4.15
CA ARG A 117 14.28 -4.31 -3.60
C ARG A 117 13.18 -3.25 -3.59
N CYS A 118 12.11 -3.43 -4.36
CA CYS A 118 11.07 -2.40 -4.49
C CYS A 118 9.66 -2.92 -4.17
N ILE A 119 9.07 -3.75 -5.03
CA ILE A 119 7.66 -4.13 -4.92
C ILE A 119 7.39 -5.61 -4.67
N HIS A 120 8.39 -6.50 -4.79
CA HIS A 120 8.19 -7.90 -4.46
C HIS A 120 8.23 -8.14 -2.96
N SER A 121 7.32 -8.97 -2.47
CA SER A 121 7.26 -9.39 -1.07
C SER A 121 7.47 -10.89 -0.94
N PRO A 122 8.29 -11.36 0.01
CA PRO A 122 8.42 -12.78 0.29
C PRO A 122 7.17 -13.38 0.92
N LYS A 123 6.23 -12.53 1.40
CA LYS A 123 4.98 -12.92 2.04
C LYS A 123 3.79 -12.97 1.09
N CYS A 124 3.97 -12.64 -0.18
CA CYS A 124 2.86 -12.56 -1.12
C CYS A 124 2.25 -13.94 -1.38
N GLY A 125 0.97 -14.11 -1.03
CA GLY A 125 0.23 -15.35 -1.27
C GLY A 125 0.03 -15.67 -2.75
N ASN A 126 0.17 -14.69 -3.63
CA ASN A 126 0.07 -14.84 -5.09
C ASN A 126 1.44 -14.94 -5.79
N GLY A 127 2.52 -15.15 -5.05
CA GLY A 127 3.86 -15.30 -5.61
C GLY A 127 4.37 -14.05 -6.35
N ASN A 128 3.94 -12.86 -5.94
CA ASN A 128 4.24 -11.58 -6.58
C ASN A 128 3.69 -11.47 -8.02
N GLU A 129 2.64 -12.20 -8.32
CA GLU A 129 1.89 -12.04 -9.56
C GLU A 129 0.96 -10.84 -9.48
N MET A 130 0.53 -10.33 -10.63
CA MET A 130 -0.41 -9.21 -10.72
C MET A 130 0.11 -7.94 -10.04
N LEU A 131 1.37 -7.60 -10.27
CA LEU A 131 1.99 -6.36 -9.82
C LEU A 131 2.26 -5.44 -11.01
N SER A 132 1.99 -4.14 -10.85
CA SER A 132 2.40 -3.10 -11.80
C SER A 132 3.27 -2.07 -11.10
N LYS A 133 4.56 -2.10 -11.39
CA LYS A 133 5.52 -1.15 -10.81
C LYS A 133 5.21 0.29 -11.21
N SER A 134 4.92 0.52 -12.48
CA SER A 134 4.62 1.87 -13.00
C SER A 134 3.35 2.44 -12.35
N ALA A 135 2.29 1.66 -12.29
CA ALA A 135 1.04 2.09 -11.65
C ALA A 135 1.22 2.31 -10.14
N GLY A 136 1.94 1.43 -9.47
CA GLY A 136 2.26 1.58 -8.04
C GLY A 136 3.09 2.82 -7.74
N ARG A 137 4.09 3.11 -8.57
CA ARG A 137 4.88 4.33 -8.49
C ARG A 137 4.01 5.58 -8.65
N ASP A 138 3.15 5.61 -9.66
CA ASP A 138 2.29 6.76 -9.95
C ASP A 138 1.27 6.99 -8.82
N LEU A 139 0.75 5.91 -8.23
CA LEU A 139 -0.09 5.97 -7.03
C LEU A 139 0.65 6.58 -5.83
N LEU A 140 1.85 6.13 -5.57
CA LEU A 140 2.68 6.64 -4.46
C LEU A 140 3.04 8.11 -4.68
N GLU A 141 3.37 8.50 -5.90
CA GLU A 141 3.64 9.89 -6.27
C GLU A 141 2.41 10.77 -6.03
N PHE A 142 1.24 10.32 -6.46
CA PHE A 142 -0.01 11.04 -6.22
C PHE A 142 -0.29 11.20 -4.72
N LEU A 143 -0.18 10.14 -3.93
CA LEU A 143 -0.39 10.18 -2.48
C LEU A 143 0.58 11.15 -1.81
N LEU A 144 1.85 11.12 -2.19
CA LEU A 144 2.87 12.02 -1.66
C LEU A 144 2.58 13.49 -2.04
N SER A 145 2.20 13.74 -3.30
CA SER A 145 1.90 15.09 -3.77
C SER A 145 0.68 15.71 -3.09
N SER A 146 -0.28 14.89 -2.63
CA SER A 146 -1.47 15.39 -1.93
C SER A 146 -1.16 16.03 -0.59
N PHE A 147 -0.03 15.72 0.03
CA PHE A 147 0.43 16.41 1.25
C PHE A 147 0.86 17.86 1.01
N GLY A 148 1.46 18.17 -0.12
CA GLY A 148 1.78 19.55 -0.51
C GLY A 148 0.53 20.42 -0.64
N SER A 149 -0.56 19.86 -1.15
CA SER A 149 -1.86 20.53 -1.26
C SER A 149 -2.56 20.69 0.09
N ALA A 150 -2.46 19.68 0.96
CA ALA A 150 -3.07 19.70 2.31
C ALA A 150 -2.41 20.72 3.23
N GLY A 151 -1.10 20.97 3.07
CA GLY A 151 -0.36 21.97 3.84
C GLY A 151 -0.82 23.41 3.61
N THR A 152 -1.56 23.68 2.53
CA THR A 152 -2.10 25.01 2.21
C THR A 152 -3.55 25.19 2.64
N ALA A 153 -4.23 24.14 3.09
CA ALA A 153 -5.64 24.13 3.46
C ALA A 153 -5.89 24.20 4.97
N ALA A 154 -4.84 24.35 5.75
CA ALA A 154 -4.94 24.45 7.21
C ALA A 154 -5.46 25.81 7.67
#